data_6464124aba9fd994c257ab9c81b496f2
#
_entry.id   6464124aba9fd994c257ab9c81b496f2
#
_cell.length_a   1.000
_cell.length_b   1.000
_cell.length_c   1.000
_cell.angle_alpha   90.00
_cell.angle_beta   90.00
_cell.angle_gamma   90.00
#
_symmetry.space_group_name_H-M   'P 1'
#
loop_
_entity.id
_entity.type
_entity.pdbx_description
1 polymer ?
#
loop_
_entity_poly.entity_id
_entity_poly.type
_entity_poly.pdbx_seq_one_letter_code
_entity_poly.pdbx_strand_id
1 'polypeptide(L)'
;KDPSYEKQARKLAIRESMACTFRTIAEELLTHMARRWTTGYQADQRARLENHVFPALGNRPVTGIRPMEILNVLRTIEEQGKLEALRKTRQLCAQVFDYAIATGRATVNPASTLSGVLLPPEKQQRRTLSEEQIGAFMYQITASGNLMSLATRMLVLTAVRTGELRLATWDEINFTEALWVIPKERMK
;
A
#
# COMPACT_ATOMS: atom_id res chain seq x y z
N LYS A 1 -44.12 -24.43 -12.28
CA LYS A 1 -42.75 -23.91 -12.45
C LYS A 1 -41.90 -25.09 -12.90
N ASP A 2 -41.18 -24.94 -14.01
CA ASP A 2 -40.37 -26.00 -14.59
C ASP A 2 -39.10 -26.24 -13.77
N PRO A 3 -38.89 -27.43 -13.17
CA PRO A 3 -37.72 -27.74 -12.35
C PRO A 3 -36.39 -27.62 -13.12
N SER A 4 -36.43 -27.73 -14.44
CA SER A 4 -35.23 -27.62 -15.28
C SER A 4 -34.76 -26.19 -15.40
N TYR A 5 -35.68 -25.24 -15.47
CA TYR A 5 -35.37 -23.80 -15.48
C TYR A 5 -34.75 -23.31 -14.17
N GLU A 6 -35.31 -23.75 -13.03
CA GLU A 6 -34.75 -23.41 -11.72
C GLU A 6 -33.32 -23.99 -11.53
N LYS A 7 -33.09 -25.20 -12.04
CA LYS A 7 -31.77 -25.85 -12.00
C LYS A 7 -30.74 -25.15 -12.88
N GLN A 8 -31.16 -24.67 -14.06
CA GLN A 8 -30.30 -23.89 -14.96
C GLN A 8 -30.02 -22.49 -14.39
N ALA A 9 -31.01 -21.79 -13.87
CA ALA A 9 -30.84 -20.49 -13.23
C ALA A 9 -29.90 -20.57 -12.01
N ARG A 10 -30.04 -21.64 -11.20
CA ARG A 10 -29.15 -21.89 -10.07
C ARG A 10 -27.70 -22.20 -10.50
N LYS A 11 -27.51 -22.97 -11.57
CA LYS A 11 -26.17 -23.22 -12.14
C LYS A 11 -25.54 -21.93 -12.69
N LEU A 12 -26.32 -21.09 -13.35
CA LEU A 12 -25.84 -19.79 -13.86
C LEU A 12 -25.44 -18.85 -12.73
N ALA A 13 -26.28 -18.73 -11.70
CA ALA A 13 -26.01 -17.91 -10.51
C ALA A 13 -24.76 -18.41 -9.73
N ILE A 14 -24.55 -19.72 -9.64
CA ILE A 14 -23.32 -20.30 -9.04
C ILE A 14 -22.11 -19.98 -9.90
N ARG A 15 -22.23 -20.05 -11.22
CA ARG A 15 -21.13 -19.75 -12.15
C ARG A 15 -20.75 -18.27 -12.14
N GLU A 16 -21.73 -17.39 -12.09
CA GLU A 16 -21.53 -15.95 -11.91
C GLU A 16 -20.93 -15.59 -10.55
N SER A 17 -21.39 -16.25 -9.47
CA SER A 17 -20.82 -16.03 -8.14
C SER A 17 -19.38 -16.55 -8.02
N MET A 18 -19.03 -17.63 -8.72
CA MET A 18 -17.63 -18.11 -8.78
C MET A 18 -16.74 -17.25 -9.66
N ALA A 19 -17.28 -16.56 -10.67
CA ALA A 19 -16.55 -15.57 -11.46
C ALA A 19 -16.29 -14.26 -10.70
N CYS A 20 -17.07 -13.97 -9.64
CA CYS A 20 -17.00 -12.75 -8.84
C CYS A 20 -16.43 -13.02 -7.44
N THR A 21 -15.35 -13.80 -7.32
CA THR A 21 -14.66 -14.00 -6.04
C THR A 21 -13.85 -12.75 -5.67
N PHE A 22 -13.60 -12.59 -4.37
CA PHE A 22 -12.76 -11.50 -3.88
C PHE A 22 -11.38 -11.50 -4.55
N ARG A 23 -10.76 -12.68 -4.75
CA ARG A 23 -9.47 -12.82 -5.43
C ARG A 23 -9.53 -12.30 -6.88
N THR A 24 -10.52 -12.74 -7.64
CA THR A 24 -10.66 -12.33 -9.05
C THR A 24 -10.74 -10.81 -9.17
N ILE A 25 -11.59 -10.19 -8.34
CA ILE A 25 -11.77 -8.73 -8.34
C ILE A 25 -10.50 -8.00 -7.85
N ALA A 26 -9.83 -8.54 -6.85
CA ALA A 26 -8.59 -7.96 -6.35
C ALA A 26 -7.47 -8.00 -7.41
N GLU A 27 -7.35 -9.10 -8.16
CA GLU A 27 -6.36 -9.22 -9.24
C GLU A 27 -6.67 -8.30 -10.43
N GLU A 28 -7.93 -8.13 -10.76
CA GLU A 28 -8.36 -7.14 -11.75
C GLU A 28 -8.01 -5.72 -11.29
N LEU A 29 -8.28 -5.37 -10.02
CA LEU A 29 -7.89 -4.08 -9.45
C LEU A 29 -6.37 -3.87 -9.55
N LEU A 30 -5.56 -4.86 -9.16
CA LEU A 30 -4.09 -4.77 -9.24
C LEU A 30 -3.64 -4.52 -10.68
N THR A 31 -4.24 -5.20 -11.64
CA THR A 31 -3.96 -5.03 -13.08
C THR A 31 -4.38 -3.64 -13.57
N HIS A 32 -5.57 -3.18 -13.17
CA HIS A 32 -6.06 -1.85 -13.51
C HIS A 32 -5.16 -0.74 -12.96
N MET A 33 -4.67 -0.90 -11.73
CA MET A 33 -3.82 0.07 -11.04
C MET A 33 -2.34 -0.01 -11.46
N ALA A 34 -1.91 -1.02 -12.22
CA ALA A 34 -0.53 -1.21 -12.62
C ALA A 34 0.09 0.00 -13.35
N ARG A 35 -0.73 0.76 -14.08
CA ARG A 35 -0.30 1.98 -14.78
C ARG A 35 -0.06 3.18 -13.84
N ARG A 36 -0.61 3.14 -12.63
CA ARG A 36 -0.56 4.24 -11.65
C ARG A 36 0.38 3.95 -10.49
N TRP A 37 0.64 2.69 -10.20
CA TRP A 37 1.46 2.24 -9.09
C TRP A 37 2.87 1.90 -9.55
N THR A 38 3.87 2.18 -8.73
CA THR A 38 5.22 1.67 -8.96
C THR A 38 5.23 0.15 -8.82
N THR A 39 6.15 -0.52 -9.52
CA THR A 39 6.30 -1.98 -9.47
C THR A 39 6.47 -2.51 -8.04
N GLY A 40 7.29 -1.82 -7.21
CA GLY A 40 7.49 -2.17 -5.81
C GLY A 40 6.19 -2.05 -4.99
N TYR A 41 5.44 -0.95 -5.16
CA TYR A 41 4.18 -0.77 -4.45
C TYR A 41 3.14 -1.83 -4.86
N GLN A 42 3.07 -2.18 -6.15
CA GLN A 42 2.18 -3.25 -6.63
C GLN A 42 2.54 -4.61 -6.04
N ALA A 43 3.84 -4.94 -5.96
CA ALA A 43 4.31 -6.16 -5.31
C ALA A 43 3.92 -6.21 -3.83
N ASP A 44 4.07 -5.09 -3.10
CA ASP A 44 3.67 -4.99 -1.70
C ASP A 44 2.16 -5.19 -1.50
N GLN A 45 1.32 -4.63 -2.40
CA GLN A 45 -0.14 -4.81 -2.31
C GLN A 45 -0.51 -6.28 -2.59
N ARG A 46 0.09 -6.91 -3.60
CA ARG A 46 -0.11 -8.33 -3.91
C ARG A 46 0.29 -9.21 -2.73
N ALA A 47 1.50 -9.05 -2.20
CA ALA A 47 1.98 -9.81 -1.05
C ALA A 47 1.06 -9.65 0.18
N ARG A 48 0.51 -8.45 0.40
CA ARG A 48 -0.44 -8.19 1.50
C ARG A 48 -1.74 -8.98 1.32
N LEU A 49 -2.28 -9.04 0.10
CA LEU A 49 -3.47 -9.84 -0.19
C LEU A 49 -3.19 -11.33 -0.02
N GLU A 50 -2.08 -11.82 -0.55
CA GLU A 50 -1.69 -13.24 -0.50
C GLU A 50 -1.44 -13.72 0.93
N ASN A 51 -0.75 -12.92 1.74
CA ASN A 51 -0.36 -13.32 3.08
C ASN A 51 -1.50 -13.18 4.11
N HIS A 52 -2.40 -12.21 3.93
CA HIS A 52 -3.37 -11.89 4.98
C HIS A 52 -4.83 -12.12 4.57
N VAL A 53 -5.20 -11.85 3.32
CA VAL A 53 -6.61 -11.78 2.92
C VAL A 53 -7.06 -12.99 2.13
N PHE A 54 -6.31 -13.40 1.14
CA PHE A 54 -6.67 -14.51 0.25
C PHE A 54 -6.84 -15.87 0.94
N PRO A 55 -6.08 -16.20 1.98
CA PRO A 55 -6.30 -17.48 2.68
C PRO A 55 -7.72 -17.61 3.26
N ALA A 56 -8.31 -16.52 3.74
CA ALA A 56 -9.63 -16.53 4.34
C ALA A 56 -10.76 -16.11 3.39
N LEU A 57 -10.53 -15.11 2.56
CA LEU A 57 -11.57 -14.46 1.77
C LEU A 57 -11.41 -14.64 0.25
N GLY A 58 -10.26 -15.10 -0.22
CA GLY A 58 -9.93 -15.11 -1.65
C GLY A 58 -10.95 -15.84 -2.52
N ASN A 59 -11.41 -16.99 -2.10
CA ASN A 59 -12.35 -17.81 -2.86
C ASN A 59 -13.83 -17.53 -2.54
N ARG A 60 -14.09 -16.53 -1.68
CA ARG A 60 -15.45 -16.15 -1.32
C ARG A 60 -16.06 -15.22 -2.38
N PRO A 61 -17.33 -15.41 -2.76
CA PRO A 61 -18.05 -14.43 -3.58
C PRO A 61 -18.06 -13.08 -2.87
N VAL A 62 -17.75 -12.00 -3.58
CA VAL A 62 -17.63 -10.65 -3.01
C VAL A 62 -18.95 -10.19 -2.35
N THR A 63 -20.10 -10.58 -2.91
CA THR A 63 -21.43 -10.25 -2.38
C THR A 63 -21.77 -10.96 -1.07
N GLY A 64 -21.08 -12.06 -0.76
CA GLY A 64 -21.31 -12.87 0.44
C GLY A 64 -20.38 -12.56 1.60
N ILE A 65 -19.42 -11.65 1.45
CA ILE A 65 -18.45 -11.29 2.51
C ILE A 65 -19.08 -10.27 3.44
N ARG A 66 -19.11 -10.58 4.73
CA ARG A 66 -19.65 -9.72 5.79
C ARG A 66 -18.53 -8.95 6.50
N PRO A 67 -18.84 -7.79 7.12
CA PRO A 67 -17.86 -7.01 7.87
C PRO A 67 -17.09 -7.83 8.93
N MET A 68 -17.77 -8.74 9.62
CA MET A 68 -17.17 -9.58 10.65
C MET A 68 -16.06 -10.50 10.10
N GLU A 69 -16.21 -11.00 8.87
CA GLU A 69 -15.20 -11.87 8.25
C GLU A 69 -13.91 -11.08 7.92
N ILE A 70 -14.06 -9.85 7.45
CA ILE A 70 -12.93 -8.94 7.25
C ILE A 70 -12.29 -8.57 8.60
N LEU A 71 -13.11 -8.28 9.60
CA LEU A 71 -12.62 -7.95 10.94
C LEU A 71 -11.80 -9.09 11.54
N ASN A 72 -12.21 -10.35 11.37
CA ASN A 72 -11.45 -11.50 11.84
C ASN A 72 -10.07 -11.58 11.18
N VAL A 73 -9.97 -11.34 9.87
CA VAL A 73 -8.68 -11.27 9.17
C VAL A 73 -7.82 -10.12 9.72
N LEU A 74 -8.42 -8.96 9.99
CA LEU A 74 -7.69 -7.81 10.51
C LEU A 74 -7.23 -8.02 11.96
N ARG A 75 -8.01 -8.71 12.79
CA ARG A 75 -7.63 -9.05 14.17
C ARG A 75 -6.41 -9.94 14.25
N THR A 76 -6.21 -10.88 13.34
CA THR A 76 -4.98 -11.69 13.31
C THR A 76 -3.72 -10.86 13.06
N ILE A 77 -3.86 -9.73 12.34
CA ILE A 77 -2.76 -8.77 12.13
C ILE A 77 -2.59 -7.88 13.38
N GLU A 78 -3.69 -7.50 14.03
CA GLU A 78 -3.71 -6.71 15.27
C GLU A 78 -2.99 -7.44 16.41
N GLU A 79 -3.29 -8.73 16.60
CA GLU A 79 -2.64 -9.61 17.59
C GLU A 79 -1.13 -9.71 17.40
N GLN A 80 -0.64 -9.53 16.18
CA GLN A 80 0.80 -9.45 15.88
C GLN A 80 1.41 -8.07 16.19
N GLY A 81 0.63 -7.10 16.66
CA GLY A 81 1.08 -5.73 16.93
C GLY A 81 1.38 -4.89 15.66
N LYS A 82 1.01 -5.38 14.46
CA LYS A 82 1.34 -4.74 13.18
C LYS A 82 0.27 -3.75 12.74
N LEU A 83 -0.01 -2.73 13.56
CA LEU A 83 -1.14 -1.79 13.35
C LEU A 83 -1.09 -1.03 12.01
N GLU A 84 0.10 -0.69 11.51
CA GLU A 84 0.22 -0.04 10.19
C GLU A 84 -0.08 -1.01 9.04
N ALA A 85 0.33 -2.28 9.16
CA ALA A 85 -0.03 -3.31 8.18
C ALA A 85 -1.55 -3.58 8.21
N LEU A 86 -2.15 -3.64 9.39
CA LEU A 86 -3.60 -3.75 9.59
C LEU A 86 -4.34 -2.61 8.87
N ARG A 87 -3.95 -1.35 9.12
CA ARG A 87 -4.55 -0.17 8.49
C ARG A 87 -4.49 -0.25 6.96
N LYS A 88 -3.31 -0.59 6.41
CA LYS A 88 -3.10 -0.74 4.97
C LYS A 88 -3.88 -1.91 4.38
N THR A 89 -3.99 -3.03 5.10
CA THR A 89 -4.77 -4.20 4.66
C THR A 89 -6.25 -3.86 4.60
N ARG A 90 -6.81 -3.21 5.64
CA ARG A 90 -8.20 -2.75 5.62
C ARG A 90 -8.47 -1.81 4.45
N GLN A 91 -7.57 -0.83 4.22
CA GLN A 91 -7.70 0.12 3.12
C GLN A 91 -7.69 -0.59 1.75
N LEU A 92 -6.83 -1.60 1.58
CA LEU A 92 -6.77 -2.38 0.36
C LEU A 92 -8.05 -3.20 0.14
N CYS A 93 -8.58 -3.84 1.20
CA CYS A 93 -9.88 -4.52 1.13
C CYS A 93 -10.99 -3.55 0.71
N ALA A 94 -11.03 -2.34 1.30
CA ALA A 94 -12.01 -1.32 0.91
C ALA A 94 -11.88 -0.94 -0.56
N GLN A 95 -10.68 -0.77 -1.10
CA GLN A 95 -10.44 -0.48 -2.52
C GLN A 95 -10.94 -1.61 -3.43
N VAL A 96 -10.78 -2.88 -3.03
CA VAL A 96 -11.30 -4.03 -3.79
C VAL A 96 -12.82 -3.99 -3.85
N PHE A 97 -13.50 -3.70 -2.72
CA PHE A 97 -14.95 -3.57 -2.68
C PHE A 97 -15.45 -2.33 -3.45
N ASP A 98 -14.77 -1.20 -3.35
CA ASP A 98 -15.11 -0.01 -4.13
C ASP A 98 -15.00 -0.27 -5.65
N TYR A 99 -13.97 -1.01 -6.06
CA TYR A 99 -13.82 -1.44 -7.45
C TYR A 99 -14.94 -2.42 -7.87
N ALA A 100 -15.31 -3.35 -6.97
CA ALA A 100 -16.43 -4.26 -7.21
C ALA A 100 -17.76 -3.50 -7.38
N ILE A 101 -17.99 -2.47 -6.58
CA ILE A 101 -19.17 -1.59 -6.68
C ILE A 101 -19.15 -0.80 -7.99
N ALA A 102 -18.03 -0.17 -8.32
CA ALA A 102 -17.88 0.61 -9.55
C ALA A 102 -18.08 -0.24 -10.83
N THR A 103 -17.81 -1.54 -10.75
CA THR A 103 -18.00 -2.49 -11.85
C THR A 103 -19.31 -3.28 -11.76
N GLY A 104 -20.24 -2.89 -10.86
CA GLY A 104 -21.57 -3.50 -10.74
C GLY A 104 -21.63 -4.90 -10.12
N ARG A 105 -20.52 -5.35 -9.50
CA ARG A 105 -20.40 -6.70 -8.92
C ARG A 105 -20.68 -6.76 -7.41
N ALA A 106 -20.76 -5.61 -6.75
CA ALA A 106 -21.18 -5.48 -5.37
C ALA A 106 -22.01 -4.21 -5.18
N THR A 107 -22.79 -4.14 -4.10
CA THR A 107 -23.62 -2.99 -3.75
C THR A 107 -23.18 -2.29 -2.48
N VAL A 108 -22.38 -2.96 -1.65
CA VAL A 108 -21.95 -2.47 -0.34
C VAL A 108 -20.46 -2.75 -0.15
N ASN A 109 -19.77 -1.83 0.51
CA ASN A 109 -18.38 -2.01 0.94
C ASN A 109 -18.32 -2.36 2.44
N PRO A 110 -18.19 -3.64 2.81
CA PRO A 110 -18.17 -4.05 4.21
C PRO A 110 -16.87 -3.66 4.96
N ALA A 111 -15.81 -3.27 4.24
CA ALA A 111 -14.55 -2.83 4.85
C ALA A 111 -14.56 -1.35 5.25
N SER A 112 -15.48 -0.55 4.70
CA SER A 112 -15.57 0.89 4.97
C SER A 112 -15.97 1.19 6.42
N THR A 113 -16.91 0.42 6.98
CA THR A 113 -17.44 0.57 8.33
C THR A 113 -16.44 0.21 9.44
N LEU A 114 -15.36 -0.52 9.08
CA LEU A 114 -14.38 -1.01 10.06
C LEU A 114 -13.34 0.04 10.47
N SER A 115 -13.36 1.24 9.88
CA SER A 115 -12.37 2.27 10.20
C SER A 115 -12.40 2.76 11.65
N GLY A 116 -13.56 2.72 12.29
CA GLY A 116 -13.73 3.15 13.68
C GLY A 116 -13.67 2.04 14.73
N VAL A 117 -13.54 0.78 14.29
CA VAL A 117 -13.54 -0.40 15.19
C VAL A 117 -12.13 -0.85 15.56
N LEU A 118 -11.16 -0.55 14.71
CA LEU A 118 -9.76 -0.98 14.85
C LEU A 118 -8.95 0.08 15.59
N LEU A 119 -7.99 -0.37 16.40
CA LEU A 119 -7.06 0.52 17.07
C LEU A 119 -6.25 1.31 16.05
N PRO A 120 -6.22 2.64 16.15
CA PRO A 120 -5.34 3.44 15.30
C PRO A 120 -3.87 3.14 15.67
N PRO A 121 -2.94 3.13 14.69
CA PRO A 121 -1.53 3.04 15.01
C PRO A 121 -1.13 4.23 15.87
N GLU A 122 -0.34 3.96 16.91
CA GLU A 122 0.24 5.02 17.72
C GLU A 122 1.08 5.94 16.83
N LYS A 123 0.76 7.22 16.84
CA LYS A 123 1.57 8.24 16.18
C LYS A 123 2.84 8.45 17.01
N GLN A 124 3.87 7.66 16.77
CA GLN A 124 5.19 7.97 17.31
C GLN A 124 5.73 9.21 16.60
N GLN A 125 5.82 10.29 17.34
CA GLN A 125 6.49 11.48 16.87
C GLN A 125 7.98 11.15 16.67
N ARG A 126 8.46 11.24 15.43
CA ARG A 126 9.88 11.02 15.16
C ARG A 126 10.69 12.08 15.90
N ARG A 127 11.73 11.65 16.60
CA ARG A 127 12.65 12.56 17.25
C ARG A 127 13.33 13.43 16.19
N THR A 128 13.29 14.73 16.39
CA THR A 128 14.03 15.71 15.60
C THR A 128 15.29 16.10 16.38
N LEU A 129 16.35 16.41 15.65
CA LEU A 129 17.56 16.95 16.26
C LEU A 129 17.31 18.41 16.65
N SER A 130 17.83 18.85 17.83
CA SER A 130 17.90 20.25 18.16
C SER A 130 18.97 20.94 17.31
N GLU A 131 18.98 22.28 17.30
CA GLU A 131 19.99 23.07 16.57
C GLU A 131 21.42 22.73 17.01
N GLU A 132 21.64 22.60 18.33
CA GLU A 132 22.92 22.18 18.90
C GLU A 132 23.33 20.76 18.49
N GLN A 133 22.37 19.84 18.45
CA GLN A 133 22.61 18.47 18.03
C GLN A 133 22.92 18.37 16.53
N ILE A 134 22.34 19.24 15.70
CA ILE A 134 22.66 19.32 14.26
C ILE A 134 24.12 19.73 14.07
N GLY A 135 24.61 20.72 14.81
CA GLY A 135 26.01 21.14 14.77
C GLY A 135 26.99 20.03 15.10
N ALA A 136 26.75 19.33 16.23
CA ALA A 136 27.56 18.19 16.66
C ALA A 136 27.53 17.04 15.65
N PHE A 137 26.35 16.74 15.10
CA PHE A 137 26.18 15.72 14.07
C PHE A 137 26.94 16.07 12.79
N MET A 138 26.83 17.30 12.31
CA MET A 138 27.56 17.79 11.13
C MET A 138 29.08 17.69 11.32
N TYR A 139 29.58 18.02 12.49
CA TYR A 139 31.00 17.86 12.81
C TYR A 139 31.45 16.39 12.70
N GLN A 140 30.71 15.47 13.32
CA GLN A 140 31.02 14.02 13.29
C GLN A 140 31.02 13.45 11.89
N ILE A 141 30.02 13.76 11.06
CA ILE A 141 29.94 13.25 9.68
C ILE A 141 31.02 13.86 8.79
N THR A 142 31.48 15.09 9.08
CA THR A 142 32.58 15.71 8.34
C THR A 142 33.91 15.06 8.68
N ALA A 143 34.15 14.73 9.96
CA ALA A 143 35.37 14.10 10.43
C ALA A 143 35.59 12.67 9.90
N SER A 144 34.53 11.90 9.66
CA SER A 144 34.66 10.49 9.28
C SER A 144 35.05 10.24 7.81
N GLY A 145 34.83 11.19 6.89
CA GLY A 145 35.33 11.21 5.51
C GLY A 145 34.96 10.03 4.60
N ASN A 146 34.12 9.10 5.06
CA ASN A 146 33.68 7.95 4.26
C ASN A 146 32.50 8.32 3.34
N LEU A 147 32.23 7.46 2.34
CA LEU A 147 31.16 7.69 1.36
C LEU A 147 29.79 7.91 2.03
N MET A 148 29.48 7.18 3.10
CA MET A 148 28.18 7.31 3.78
C MET A 148 28.07 8.68 4.49
N SER A 149 29.15 9.16 5.09
CA SER A 149 29.16 10.49 5.71
C SER A 149 29.04 11.61 4.67
N LEU A 150 29.68 11.47 3.52
CA LEU A 150 29.51 12.43 2.41
C LEU A 150 28.07 12.43 1.89
N ALA A 151 27.47 11.26 1.69
CA ALA A 151 26.06 11.14 1.28
C ALA A 151 25.12 11.75 2.33
N THR A 152 25.35 11.49 3.62
CA THR A 152 24.55 12.06 4.71
C THR A 152 24.69 13.58 4.77
N ARG A 153 25.91 14.10 4.62
CA ARG A 153 26.16 15.54 4.56
C ARG A 153 25.41 16.19 3.39
N MET A 154 25.43 15.56 2.21
CA MET A 154 24.69 16.02 1.05
C MET A 154 23.18 16.07 1.32
N LEU A 155 22.61 15.03 1.94
CA LEU A 155 21.20 15.00 2.34
C LEU A 155 20.82 16.12 3.29
N VAL A 156 21.66 16.39 4.28
CA VAL A 156 21.40 17.48 5.26
C VAL A 156 21.48 18.86 4.59
N LEU A 157 22.45 19.08 3.71
CA LEU A 157 22.65 20.38 3.04
C LEU A 157 21.61 20.68 1.96
N THR A 158 21.13 19.66 1.24
CA THR A 158 20.22 19.85 0.10
C THR A 158 18.76 19.49 0.44
N ALA A 159 18.51 18.82 1.55
CA ALA A 159 17.20 18.31 1.95
C ALA A 159 16.50 17.42 0.89
N VAL A 160 17.24 16.87 -0.07
CA VAL A 160 16.71 15.93 -1.07
C VAL A 160 16.36 14.58 -0.46
N ARG A 161 15.51 13.81 -1.12
CA ARG A 161 15.19 12.46 -0.63
C ARG A 161 16.36 11.51 -0.87
N THR A 162 16.51 10.51 0.00
CA THR A 162 17.56 9.49 -0.10
C THR A 162 17.57 8.78 -1.47
N GLY A 163 16.41 8.57 -2.09
CA GLY A 163 16.28 7.98 -3.43
C GLY A 163 16.79 8.89 -4.52
N GLU A 164 16.57 10.19 -4.41
CA GLU A 164 17.03 11.21 -5.35
C GLU A 164 18.56 11.29 -5.34
N LEU A 165 19.16 11.32 -4.14
CA LEU A 165 20.63 11.32 -4.02
C LEU A 165 21.25 10.01 -4.55
N ARG A 166 20.68 8.86 -4.21
CA ARG A 166 21.25 7.54 -4.54
C ARG A 166 21.26 7.25 -6.04
N LEU A 167 20.35 7.86 -6.79
CA LEU A 167 20.20 7.70 -8.23
C LEU A 167 20.70 8.92 -9.01
N ALA A 168 21.35 9.89 -8.33
CA ALA A 168 21.87 11.10 -8.96
C ALA A 168 22.99 10.76 -9.94
N THR A 169 23.02 11.50 -11.07
CA THR A 169 24.09 11.49 -12.04
C THR A 169 24.76 12.85 -12.12
N TRP A 170 25.99 12.92 -12.56
CA TRP A 170 26.73 14.20 -12.65
C TRP A 170 26.11 15.18 -13.64
N ASP A 171 25.40 14.69 -14.66
CA ASP A 171 24.72 15.51 -15.66
C ASP A 171 23.58 16.37 -15.08
N GLU A 172 23.12 16.02 -13.86
CA GLU A 172 22.09 16.81 -13.15
C GLU A 172 22.66 18.01 -12.40
N ILE A 173 24.00 18.09 -12.26
CA ILE A 173 24.67 19.10 -11.44
C ILE A 173 25.33 20.12 -12.34
N ASN A 174 24.78 21.34 -12.35
CA ASN A 174 25.40 22.48 -12.98
C ASN A 174 26.29 23.23 -11.96
N PHE A 175 27.60 22.99 -12.04
CA PHE A 175 28.57 23.61 -11.12
C PHE A 175 28.72 25.10 -11.34
N THR A 176 28.47 25.61 -12.56
CA THR A 176 28.60 27.03 -12.88
C THR A 176 27.48 27.86 -12.22
N GLU A 177 26.29 27.31 -12.23
CA GLU A 177 25.10 27.93 -11.62
C GLU A 177 24.84 27.46 -10.18
N ALA A 178 25.67 26.56 -9.66
CA ALA A 178 25.48 25.90 -8.36
C ALA A 178 24.07 25.29 -8.20
N LEU A 179 23.58 24.67 -9.26
CA LEU A 179 22.24 24.15 -9.34
C LEU A 179 22.25 22.63 -9.54
N TRP A 180 21.40 21.91 -8.79
CA TRP A 180 21.10 20.49 -9.00
C TRP A 180 19.67 20.34 -9.51
N VAL A 181 19.50 19.87 -10.76
CA VAL A 181 18.21 19.66 -11.41
C VAL A 181 17.84 18.19 -11.37
N ILE A 182 16.90 17.83 -10.52
CA ILE A 182 16.42 16.46 -10.40
C ILE A 182 15.35 16.22 -11.47
N PRO A 183 15.50 15.21 -12.36
CA PRO A 183 14.50 14.89 -13.37
C PRO A 183 13.14 14.52 -12.76
N LYS A 184 12.06 14.98 -13.40
CA LYS A 184 10.68 14.81 -12.93
C LYS A 184 10.31 13.33 -12.73
N GLU A 185 10.85 12.44 -13.55
CA GLU A 185 10.61 11.00 -13.53
C GLU A 185 11.11 10.33 -12.23
N ARG A 186 12.06 10.98 -11.52
CA ARG A 186 12.59 10.53 -10.22
C ARG A 186 11.94 11.23 -9.03
N MET A 187 11.22 12.29 -9.29
CA MET A 187 10.44 12.96 -8.26
C MET A 187 9.18 12.14 -7.93
N LYS A 188 8.80 12.07 -6.64
CA LYS A 188 7.56 11.42 -6.19
C LYS A 188 6.40 12.39 -6.25
#